data_e98ee2629272006b0de396cffd43cf35
#
_entry.id   e98ee2629272006b0de396cffd43cf35
#
_cell.length_a   1.000
_cell.length_b   1.000
_cell.length_c   1.000
_cell.angle_alpha   90.00
_cell.angle_beta   90.00
_cell.angle_gamma   90.00
#
_symmetry.space_group_name_H-M   'P 1'
#
loop_
_entity.id
_entity.type
_entity.pdbx_description
1 polymer ?
#
loop_
_entity_poly.entity_id
_entity_poly.type
_entity_poly.pdbx_seq_one_letter_code
_entity_poly.pdbx_strand_id
1 'polypeptide(L)'
;MQQRTINGSLPITARLLADDLGIKTHFGAEGFACFQDDQGGKHLYIPNLPAEDDLASALALGGIVHEDGHFSETDLLLMQSITDGFLHDLTNILEDIRIEQHQIRKYAGAKSILAKMIRAMVDTGSFRIDPEKAGLVDVLFGYVVCELRVKVLQQEALVPRAFDAANLLEGKLPGDAFAKLTDMMFTVRETKSTVEVLTLAKQIFAMLQHESQQQSQPKPQPEESAGDGQPESDQGESQPDEAEGSGQSDAAQGDGQPKSDHGDSQPDEPEGSGES
;
A
#
# COMPACT_ATOMS: atom_id res chain seq x y z
N MET A 1 22.09 -35.25 2.18
CA MET A 1 21.52 -34.70 3.43
C MET A 1 20.12 -34.18 3.07
N GLN A 2 19.07 -34.80 3.58
CA GLN A 2 17.72 -34.23 3.38
C GLN A 2 17.65 -32.96 4.16
N GLN A 3 17.42 -31.83 3.49
CA GLN A 3 17.14 -30.53 4.11
C GLN A 3 15.88 -30.70 4.98
N ARG A 4 16.07 -30.68 6.30
CA ARG A 4 14.94 -30.57 7.22
C ARG A 4 14.36 -29.18 7.01
N THR A 5 13.17 -29.10 6.47
CA THR A 5 12.41 -27.86 6.36
C THR A 5 11.73 -27.58 7.70
N ILE A 6 11.55 -26.32 8.04
CA ILE A 6 10.73 -25.83 9.19
C ILE A 6 9.33 -26.47 9.18
N ASN A 7 8.89 -26.98 8.04
CA ASN A 7 7.66 -27.72 7.83
C ASN A 7 7.43 -28.88 8.82
N GLY A 8 8.41 -29.25 9.65
CA GLY A 8 8.24 -30.27 10.71
C GLY A 8 7.68 -29.74 12.04
N SER A 9 7.97 -28.49 12.43
CA SER A 9 7.49 -27.88 13.70
C SER A 9 6.46 -26.76 13.51
N LEU A 10 6.52 -26.02 12.41
CA LEU A 10 5.49 -25.04 12.03
C LEU A 10 4.10 -25.64 11.81
N PRO A 11 3.93 -26.88 11.28
CA PRO A 11 2.60 -27.48 11.18
C PRO A 11 1.85 -27.57 12.50
N ILE A 12 2.54 -27.66 13.64
CA ILE A 12 1.87 -27.75 14.93
C ILE A 12 1.27 -26.40 15.32
N THR A 13 2.01 -25.31 15.18
CA THR A 13 1.51 -23.97 15.51
C THR A 13 0.48 -23.49 14.49
N ALA A 14 0.76 -23.65 13.19
CA ALA A 14 -0.18 -23.32 12.14
C ALA A 14 -1.45 -24.20 12.17
N ARG A 15 -1.33 -25.50 12.51
CA ARG A 15 -2.50 -26.38 12.67
C ARG A 15 -3.28 -26.06 13.92
N LEU A 16 -2.66 -25.76 15.04
CA LEU A 16 -3.39 -25.36 16.26
C LEU A 16 -4.20 -24.08 16.02
N LEU A 17 -3.64 -23.10 15.29
CA LEU A 17 -4.36 -21.89 14.89
C LEU A 17 -5.41 -22.19 13.80
N ALA A 18 -5.08 -23.06 12.84
CA ALA A 18 -5.97 -23.42 11.74
C ALA A 18 -7.10 -24.35 12.17
N ASP A 19 -6.85 -25.33 13.05
CA ASP A 19 -7.85 -26.26 13.53
C ASP A 19 -8.93 -25.57 14.39
N ASP A 20 -8.54 -24.57 15.19
CA ASP A 20 -9.48 -23.74 15.95
C ASP A 20 -10.37 -22.85 15.07
N LEU A 21 -9.90 -22.49 13.87
CA LEU A 21 -10.57 -21.56 12.95
C LEU A 21 -11.12 -22.25 11.68
N GLY A 22 -10.91 -23.55 11.52
CA GLY A 22 -11.35 -24.30 10.32
C GLY A 22 -10.59 -23.91 9.05
N ILE A 23 -9.32 -23.49 9.17
CA ILE A 23 -8.48 -23.00 8.07
C ILE A 23 -7.76 -24.16 7.38
N LYS A 24 -7.83 -24.24 6.05
CA LYS A 24 -7.03 -25.19 5.25
C LYS A 24 -5.64 -24.60 5.00
N THR A 25 -4.59 -25.28 5.46
CA THR A 25 -3.21 -24.83 5.32
C THR A 25 -2.52 -25.48 4.13
N HIS A 26 -1.93 -24.68 3.26
CA HIS A 26 -1.18 -25.09 2.07
C HIS A 26 0.30 -24.72 2.22
N PHE A 27 1.19 -25.69 2.01
CA PHE A 27 2.64 -25.49 2.09
C PHE A 27 3.26 -25.47 0.69
N GLY A 28 4.36 -24.72 0.53
CA GLY A 28 5.11 -24.66 -0.72
C GLY A 28 4.72 -23.50 -1.64
N ALA A 29 3.94 -22.55 -1.14
CA ALA A 29 3.62 -21.33 -1.86
C ALA A 29 4.87 -20.42 -2.04
N GLU A 30 4.78 -19.44 -2.93
CA GLU A 30 5.85 -18.44 -3.13
C GLU A 30 5.91 -17.42 -1.99
N GLY A 31 4.78 -17.17 -1.31
CA GLY A 31 4.67 -16.21 -0.21
C GLY A 31 3.61 -16.63 0.81
N PHE A 32 3.46 -15.82 1.86
CA PHE A 32 2.31 -15.91 2.77
C PHE A 32 1.11 -15.24 2.10
N ALA A 33 -0.04 -15.89 2.19
CA ALA A 33 -1.30 -15.32 1.72
C ALA A 33 -2.48 -16.02 2.40
N CYS A 34 -3.55 -15.27 2.64
CA CYS A 34 -4.82 -15.82 3.05
C CYS A 34 -5.94 -15.42 2.08
N PHE A 35 -6.88 -16.30 1.86
CA PHE A 35 -8.10 -15.95 1.14
C PHE A 35 -9.30 -16.78 1.61
N GLN A 36 -10.47 -16.28 1.29
CA GLN A 36 -11.72 -17.01 1.51
C GLN A 36 -12.32 -17.39 0.15
N ASP A 37 -12.62 -18.68 -0.03
CA ASP A 37 -13.25 -19.17 -1.23
C ASP A 37 -14.76 -18.82 -1.29
N ASP A 38 -15.40 -19.03 -2.44
CA ASP A 38 -16.82 -18.75 -2.66
C ASP A 38 -17.77 -19.54 -1.77
N GLN A 39 -17.28 -20.62 -1.13
CA GLN A 39 -18.03 -21.46 -0.21
C GLN A 39 -17.79 -21.08 1.26
N GLY A 40 -17.02 -20.02 1.50
CA GLY A 40 -16.63 -19.56 2.83
C GLY A 40 -15.46 -20.33 3.44
N GLY A 41 -14.82 -21.22 2.69
CA GLY A 41 -13.62 -21.95 3.11
C GLY A 41 -12.43 -21.00 3.22
N LYS A 42 -11.73 -21.05 4.36
CA LYS A 42 -10.53 -20.23 4.62
C LYS A 42 -9.27 -20.99 4.26
N HIS A 43 -8.35 -20.35 3.54
CA HIS A 43 -7.12 -20.95 3.03
C HIS A 43 -5.91 -20.11 3.42
N LEU A 44 -4.92 -20.73 4.07
CA LEU A 44 -3.63 -20.13 4.43
C LEU A 44 -2.53 -20.76 3.60
N TYR A 45 -1.78 -19.95 2.88
CA TYR A 45 -0.60 -20.33 2.10
C TYR A 45 0.67 -19.98 2.87
N ILE A 46 1.59 -20.93 2.95
CA ILE A 46 2.85 -20.80 3.68
C ILE A 46 3.99 -21.20 2.75
N PRO A 47 5.02 -20.34 2.55
CA PRO A 47 6.17 -20.68 1.73
C PRO A 47 7.02 -21.79 2.35
N ASN A 48 7.80 -22.49 1.51
CA ASN A 48 8.82 -23.41 1.99
C ASN A 48 10.04 -22.62 2.46
N LEU A 49 10.27 -22.66 3.78
CA LEU A 49 11.38 -21.96 4.41
C LEU A 49 12.38 -22.97 5.00
N PRO A 50 13.73 -22.71 4.93
CA PRO A 50 14.75 -23.56 5.52
C PRO A 50 14.60 -23.67 7.05
N ALA A 51 14.72 -24.87 7.62
CA ALA A 51 14.45 -25.13 9.04
C ALA A 51 15.53 -24.63 10.00
N GLU A 52 16.71 -24.39 9.50
CA GLU A 52 17.92 -24.04 10.31
C GLU A 52 18.28 -22.56 10.24
N ASP A 53 17.39 -21.74 9.63
CA ASP A 53 17.61 -20.30 9.45
C ASP A 53 16.70 -19.52 10.42
N ASP A 54 17.31 -18.80 11.35
CA ASP A 54 16.61 -17.95 12.32
C ASP A 54 15.77 -16.87 11.61
N LEU A 55 16.25 -16.35 10.47
CA LEU A 55 15.57 -15.38 9.63
C LEU A 55 14.28 -15.98 9.04
N ALA A 56 14.41 -17.16 8.43
CA ALA A 56 13.27 -17.88 7.86
C ALA A 56 12.24 -18.26 8.94
N SER A 57 12.72 -18.66 10.14
CA SER A 57 11.83 -18.94 11.28
C SER A 57 11.08 -17.70 11.75
N ALA A 58 11.74 -16.52 11.80
CA ALA A 58 11.11 -15.27 12.19
C ALA A 58 10.05 -14.84 11.18
N LEU A 59 10.35 -14.97 9.87
CA LEU A 59 9.38 -14.68 8.79
C LEU A 59 8.18 -15.61 8.85
N ALA A 60 8.41 -16.91 9.03
CA ALA A 60 7.34 -17.91 9.09
C ALA A 60 6.40 -17.70 10.27
N LEU A 61 6.94 -17.55 11.48
CA LEU A 61 6.11 -17.35 12.68
C LEU A 61 5.36 -16.03 12.63
N GLY A 62 6.04 -14.96 12.19
CA GLY A 62 5.42 -13.65 12.06
C GLY A 62 4.32 -13.64 11.01
N GLY A 63 4.56 -14.25 9.84
CA GLY A 63 3.57 -14.38 8.78
C GLY A 63 2.33 -15.15 9.24
N ILE A 64 2.49 -16.27 9.96
CA ILE A 64 1.35 -17.03 10.52
C ILE A 64 0.54 -16.16 11.49
N VAL A 65 1.19 -15.41 12.39
CA VAL A 65 0.49 -14.54 13.34
C VAL A 65 -0.24 -13.40 12.62
N HIS A 66 0.37 -12.86 11.56
CA HIS A 66 -0.23 -11.83 10.73
C HIS A 66 -1.48 -12.34 9.98
N GLU A 67 -1.35 -13.45 9.26
CA GLU A 67 -2.46 -14.06 8.52
C GLU A 67 -3.60 -14.54 9.42
N ASP A 68 -3.29 -15.07 10.62
CA ASP A 68 -4.30 -15.39 11.64
C ASP A 68 -5.10 -14.14 12.04
N GLY A 69 -4.44 -12.98 12.09
CA GLY A 69 -5.09 -11.69 12.29
C GLY A 69 -6.12 -11.38 11.20
N HIS A 70 -5.77 -11.56 9.94
CA HIS A 70 -6.71 -11.36 8.83
C HIS A 70 -7.90 -12.35 8.93
N PHE A 71 -7.65 -13.62 9.18
CA PHE A 71 -8.73 -14.60 9.29
C PHE A 71 -9.71 -14.34 10.43
N SER A 72 -9.21 -13.82 11.55
CA SER A 72 -10.04 -13.59 12.74
C SER A 72 -10.75 -12.23 12.74
N GLU A 73 -10.17 -11.22 12.07
CA GLU A 73 -10.56 -9.84 12.26
C GLU A 73 -10.96 -9.11 10.97
N THR A 74 -10.51 -9.57 9.78
CA THR A 74 -10.76 -8.90 8.52
C THR A 74 -12.00 -9.44 7.82
N ASP A 75 -12.83 -8.55 7.29
CA ASP A 75 -13.86 -8.89 6.31
C ASP A 75 -13.18 -9.07 4.94
N LEU A 76 -12.75 -10.31 4.66
CA LEU A 76 -12.03 -10.65 3.43
C LEU A 76 -12.88 -10.41 2.17
N LEU A 77 -14.20 -10.60 2.26
CA LEU A 77 -15.09 -10.35 1.11
C LEU A 77 -15.20 -8.85 0.82
N LEU A 78 -15.25 -8.02 1.87
CA LEU A 78 -15.21 -6.57 1.70
C LEU A 78 -13.88 -6.14 1.07
N MET A 79 -12.75 -6.66 1.52
CA MET A 79 -11.44 -6.35 0.94
C MET A 79 -11.38 -6.72 -0.55
N GLN A 80 -11.82 -7.92 -0.91
CA GLN A 80 -11.88 -8.38 -2.31
C GLN A 80 -12.81 -7.54 -3.20
N SER A 81 -13.81 -6.87 -2.62
CA SER A 81 -14.74 -6.01 -3.35
C SER A 81 -14.19 -4.63 -3.72
N ILE A 82 -13.02 -4.25 -3.18
CA ILE A 82 -12.40 -2.95 -3.45
C ILE A 82 -11.67 -3.03 -4.80
N THR A 83 -12.22 -2.38 -5.81
CA THR A 83 -11.69 -2.42 -7.21
C THR A 83 -10.69 -1.31 -7.51
N ASP A 84 -10.67 -0.21 -6.75
CA ASP A 84 -9.68 0.85 -6.87
C ASP A 84 -8.38 0.42 -6.21
N GLY A 85 -7.29 0.32 -7.00
CA GLY A 85 -6.00 -0.21 -6.52
C GLY A 85 -5.37 0.64 -5.41
N PHE A 86 -5.40 1.98 -5.54
CA PHE A 86 -4.88 2.85 -4.48
C PHE A 86 -5.66 2.68 -3.17
N LEU A 87 -6.99 2.66 -3.27
CA LEU A 87 -7.85 2.49 -2.09
C LEU A 87 -7.69 1.11 -1.47
N HIS A 88 -7.53 0.05 -2.30
CA HIS A 88 -7.26 -1.30 -1.84
C HIS A 88 -5.97 -1.35 -1.03
N ASP A 89 -4.87 -0.86 -1.60
CA ASP A 89 -3.54 -0.93 -0.97
C ASP A 89 -3.47 -0.07 0.31
N LEU A 90 -4.06 1.14 0.29
CA LEU A 90 -4.14 1.97 1.50
C LEU A 90 -4.98 1.28 2.58
N THR A 91 -6.11 0.68 2.21
CA THR A 91 -6.96 -0.06 3.15
C THR A 91 -6.21 -1.24 3.73
N ASN A 92 -5.47 -1.99 2.91
CA ASN A 92 -4.67 -3.13 3.37
C ASN A 92 -3.59 -2.70 4.38
N ILE A 93 -2.85 -1.63 4.09
CA ILE A 93 -1.84 -1.09 5.02
C ILE A 93 -2.46 -0.72 6.37
N LEU A 94 -3.61 -0.04 6.37
CA LEU A 94 -4.28 0.35 7.60
C LEU A 94 -4.89 -0.86 8.34
N GLU A 95 -5.41 -1.83 7.60
CA GLU A 95 -5.97 -3.07 8.16
C GLU A 95 -4.89 -3.92 8.84
N ASP A 96 -3.69 -4.02 8.24
CA ASP A 96 -2.53 -4.68 8.85
C ASP A 96 -2.22 -4.10 10.24
N ILE A 97 -2.25 -2.77 10.36
CA ILE A 97 -2.02 -2.10 11.65
C ILE A 97 -3.10 -2.48 12.66
N ARG A 98 -4.37 -2.48 12.24
CA ARG A 98 -5.50 -2.80 13.10
C ARG A 98 -5.45 -4.25 13.59
N ILE A 99 -5.26 -5.20 12.68
CA ILE A 99 -5.23 -6.63 13.04
C ILE A 99 -4.02 -6.97 13.90
N GLU A 100 -2.82 -6.44 13.57
CA GLU A 100 -1.64 -6.68 14.39
C GLU A 100 -1.78 -6.08 15.80
N GLN A 101 -2.42 -4.91 15.96
CA GLN A 101 -2.78 -4.39 17.28
C GLN A 101 -3.70 -5.35 18.05
N HIS A 102 -4.67 -5.93 17.36
CA HIS A 102 -5.58 -6.91 17.96
C HIS A 102 -4.82 -8.16 18.42
N GLN A 103 -3.97 -8.72 17.55
CA GLN A 103 -3.12 -9.88 17.87
C GLN A 103 -2.19 -9.60 19.06
N ILE A 104 -1.58 -8.42 19.13
CA ILE A 104 -0.71 -8.02 20.25
C ILE A 104 -1.49 -7.95 21.57
N ARG A 105 -2.74 -7.48 21.55
CA ARG A 105 -3.59 -7.42 22.75
C ARG A 105 -4.09 -8.81 23.17
N LYS A 106 -4.36 -9.67 22.22
CA LYS A 106 -4.97 -11.00 22.43
C LYS A 106 -3.94 -12.04 22.87
N TYR A 107 -2.73 -12.02 22.30
CA TYR A 107 -1.73 -13.07 22.51
C TYR A 107 -0.43 -12.51 23.09
N ALA A 108 0.01 -13.08 24.26
CA ALA A 108 1.18 -12.63 25.01
C ALA A 108 2.42 -12.87 24.17
N GLY A 109 2.89 -12.93 23.32
CA GLY A 109 4.11 -13.15 22.52
C GLY A 109 4.02 -12.54 21.12
N ALA A 110 2.80 -12.19 20.66
CA ALA A 110 2.58 -11.70 19.31
C ALA A 110 3.44 -10.46 18.98
N LYS A 111 3.54 -9.54 19.93
CA LYS A 111 4.41 -8.35 19.77
C LYS A 111 5.86 -8.72 19.44
N SER A 112 6.44 -9.66 20.17
CA SER A 112 7.83 -10.09 19.96
C SER A 112 7.99 -10.85 18.64
N ILE A 113 7.03 -11.67 18.27
CA ILE A 113 7.05 -12.46 17.03
C ILE A 113 6.96 -11.51 15.82
N LEU A 114 5.99 -10.60 15.81
CA LEU A 114 5.82 -9.61 14.73
C LEU A 114 7.02 -8.66 14.63
N ALA A 115 7.60 -8.22 15.75
CA ALA A 115 8.79 -7.38 15.74
C ALA A 115 10.01 -8.11 15.14
N LYS A 116 10.18 -9.42 15.41
CA LYS A 116 11.23 -10.24 14.80
C LYS A 116 11.02 -10.42 13.29
N MET A 117 9.78 -10.66 12.87
CA MET A 117 9.44 -10.73 11.44
C MET A 117 9.83 -9.43 10.72
N ILE A 118 9.40 -8.29 11.25
CA ILE A 118 9.72 -7.00 10.64
C ILE A 118 11.23 -6.73 10.62
N ARG A 119 11.96 -7.10 11.68
CA ARG A 119 13.43 -7.03 11.67
C ARG A 119 14.03 -7.88 10.55
N ALA A 120 13.57 -9.11 10.40
CA ALA A 120 14.00 -10.00 9.33
C ALA A 120 13.70 -9.43 7.93
N MET A 121 12.52 -8.83 7.72
CA MET A 121 12.17 -8.16 6.48
C MET A 121 13.06 -6.95 6.19
N VAL A 122 13.38 -6.14 7.20
CA VAL A 122 14.29 -4.99 7.05
C VAL A 122 15.71 -5.47 6.69
N ASP A 123 16.19 -6.52 7.33
CA ASP A 123 17.53 -7.08 7.10
C ASP A 123 17.66 -7.69 5.69
N THR A 124 16.59 -8.22 5.12
CA THR A 124 16.51 -8.70 3.73
C THR A 124 16.23 -7.61 2.70
N GLY A 125 16.09 -6.35 3.13
CA GLY A 125 15.98 -5.20 2.25
C GLY A 125 14.56 -4.71 1.99
N SER A 126 13.54 -5.27 2.66
CA SER A 126 12.17 -4.77 2.57
C SER A 126 12.03 -3.35 3.14
N PHE A 127 10.95 -2.67 2.77
CA PHE A 127 10.64 -1.29 3.16
C PHE A 127 11.67 -0.24 2.70
N ARG A 128 12.51 -0.55 1.73
CA ARG A 128 13.40 0.43 1.10
C ARG A 128 12.64 1.19 0.03
N ILE A 129 12.77 2.51 0.07
CA ILE A 129 12.32 3.41 -0.98
C ILE A 129 13.56 3.87 -1.74
N ASP A 130 13.59 3.65 -3.05
CA ASP A 130 14.62 4.22 -3.92
C ASP A 130 14.20 5.64 -4.31
N PRO A 131 14.86 6.71 -3.83
CA PRO A 131 14.41 8.08 -4.06
C PRO A 131 14.41 8.48 -5.53
N GLU A 132 15.23 7.80 -6.36
CA GLU A 132 15.38 8.11 -7.78
C GLU A 132 14.29 7.45 -8.64
N LYS A 133 13.69 6.34 -8.14
CA LYS A 133 12.73 5.54 -8.92
C LYS A 133 11.31 5.59 -8.37
N ALA A 134 11.18 5.81 -7.05
CA ALA A 134 9.89 5.75 -6.39
C ALA A 134 8.95 6.89 -6.81
N GLY A 135 7.76 6.53 -7.26
CA GLY A 135 6.67 7.46 -7.49
C GLY A 135 6.12 8.04 -6.18
N LEU A 136 5.27 9.07 -6.30
CA LEU A 136 4.64 9.70 -5.13
C LEU A 136 3.84 8.67 -4.30
N VAL A 137 3.13 7.77 -4.95
CA VAL A 137 2.31 6.74 -4.29
C VAL A 137 3.19 5.76 -3.50
N ASP A 138 4.33 5.33 -4.08
CA ASP A 138 5.26 4.42 -3.38
C ASP A 138 5.84 5.07 -2.12
N VAL A 139 6.19 6.36 -2.21
CA VAL A 139 6.71 7.12 -1.06
C VAL A 139 5.63 7.32 0.00
N LEU A 140 4.39 7.61 -0.42
CA LEU A 140 3.25 7.77 0.48
C LEU A 140 2.95 6.47 1.24
N PHE A 141 2.83 5.36 0.54
CA PHE A 141 2.58 4.07 1.18
C PHE A 141 3.74 3.64 2.06
N GLY A 142 4.98 3.85 1.61
CA GLY A 142 6.18 3.62 2.42
C GLY A 142 6.20 4.42 3.71
N TYR A 143 5.77 5.69 3.67
CA TYR A 143 5.61 6.51 4.87
C TYR A 143 4.52 5.98 5.80
N VAL A 144 3.31 5.78 5.27
CA VAL A 144 2.16 5.34 6.07
C VAL A 144 2.46 4.02 6.77
N VAL A 145 2.97 3.02 6.05
CA VAL A 145 3.27 1.71 6.64
C VAL A 145 4.39 1.79 7.68
N CYS A 146 5.50 2.48 7.39
CA CYS A 146 6.63 2.53 8.31
C CYS A 146 6.31 3.35 9.56
N GLU A 147 5.69 4.52 9.41
CA GLU A 147 5.37 5.39 10.54
C GLU A 147 4.33 4.77 11.47
N LEU A 148 3.26 4.17 10.92
CA LEU A 148 2.27 3.47 11.72
C LEU A 148 2.85 2.25 12.45
N ARG A 149 3.69 1.46 11.79
CA ARG A 149 4.37 0.31 12.42
C ARG A 149 5.29 0.75 13.55
N VAL A 150 6.02 1.86 13.39
CA VAL A 150 6.86 2.42 14.46
C VAL A 150 6.02 2.96 15.61
N LYS A 151 5.04 3.83 15.34
CA LYS A 151 4.33 4.59 16.38
C LYS A 151 3.17 3.83 17.02
N VAL A 152 2.57 2.89 16.30
CA VAL A 152 1.41 2.13 16.77
C VAL A 152 1.82 0.76 17.27
N LEU A 153 2.63 0.02 16.48
CA LEU A 153 3.04 -1.35 16.79
C LEU A 153 4.38 -1.44 17.53
N GLN A 154 5.09 -0.31 17.66
CA GLN A 154 6.41 -0.22 18.32
C GLN A 154 7.47 -1.12 17.66
N GLN A 155 7.46 -1.20 16.33
CA GLN A 155 8.41 -1.99 15.55
C GLN A 155 9.64 -1.12 15.20
N GLU A 156 10.55 -0.96 16.16
CA GLU A 156 11.69 -0.03 16.12
C GLU A 156 12.65 -0.25 14.95
N ALA A 157 12.69 -1.45 14.36
CA ALA A 157 13.51 -1.74 13.19
C ALA A 157 13.21 -0.83 11.98
N LEU A 158 12.00 -0.27 11.93
CA LEU A 158 11.55 0.61 10.84
C LEU A 158 11.83 2.10 11.08
N VAL A 159 12.36 2.50 12.24
CA VAL A 159 12.61 3.94 12.53
C VAL A 159 13.42 4.64 11.44
N PRO A 160 14.53 4.08 10.92
CA PRO A 160 15.27 4.74 9.83
C PRO A 160 14.43 4.86 8.56
N ARG A 161 13.62 3.84 8.24
CA ARG A 161 12.76 3.82 7.05
C ARG A 161 11.63 4.83 7.14
N ALA A 162 11.00 4.95 8.32
CA ALA A 162 9.97 5.95 8.57
C ALA A 162 10.52 7.37 8.42
N PHE A 163 11.72 7.63 8.94
CA PHE A 163 12.40 8.92 8.83
C PHE A 163 12.71 9.28 7.36
N ASP A 164 13.32 8.35 6.62
CA ASP A 164 13.64 8.55 5.21
C ASP A 164 12.37 8.82 4.38
N ALA A 165 11.32 8.01 4.59
CA ALA A 165 10.04 8.15 3.90
C ALA A 165 9.34 9.48 4.23
N ALA A 166 9.37 9.93 5.50
CA ALA A 166 8.80 11.21 5.91
C ALA A 166 9.47 12.38 5.19
N ASN A 167 10.81 12.42 5.18
CA ASN A 167 11.57 13.48 4.50
C ASN A 167 11.29 13.53 3.00
N LEU A 168 11.16 12.36 2.36
CA LEU A 168 10.84 12.29 0.93
C LEU A 168 9.41 12.74 0.64
N LEU A 169 8.46 12.42 1.50
CA LEU A 169 7.05 12.71 1.28
C LEU A 169 6.72 14.17 1.59
N GLU A 170 7.27 14.74 2.67
CA GLU A 170 7.02 16.14 3.06
C GLU A 170 7.40 17.11 1.93
N GLY A 171 8.51 16.83 1.22
CA GLY A 171 8.93 17.62 0.06
C GLY A 171 8.08 17.41 -1.21
N LYS A 172 7.20 16.42 -1.25
CA LYS A 172 6.40 16.05 -2.43
C LYS A 172 4.91 16.39 -2.28
N LEU A 173 4.41 16.51 -1.06
CA LEU A 173 3.00 16.83 -0.83
C LEU A 173 2.77 18.35 -0.78
N PRO A 174 1.61 18.83 -1.30
CA PRO A 174 1.27 20.23 -1.27
C PRO A 174 0.82 20.72 0.11
N GLY A 175 1.14 21.96 0.43
CA GLY A 175 0.61 22.66 1.61
C GLY A 175 0.75 21.89 2.92
N ASP A 176 -0.37 21.75 3.62
CA ASP A 176 -0.50 21.02 4.89
C ASP A 176 -0.99 19.56 4.72
N ALA A 177 -1.01 19.05 3.46
CA ALA A 177 -1.45 17.69 3.18
C ALA A 177 -0.64 16.63 3.96
N PHE A 178 0.67 16.84 4.15
CA PHE A 178 1.52 15.93 4.95
C PHE A 178 1.06 15.89 6.42
N ALA A 179 0.81 17.05 7.03
CA ALA A 179 0.34 17.11 8.42
C ALA A 179 -1.06 16.49 8.55
N LYS A 180 -1.98 16.81 7.63
CA LYS A 180 -3.33 16.23 7.59
C LYS A 180 -3.29 14.70 7.43
N LEU A 181 -2.47 14.19 6.51
CA LEU A 181 -2.28 12.76 6.33
C LEU A 181 -1.81 12.10 7.63
N THR A 182 -0.80 12.69 8.26
CA THR A 182 -0.22 12.18 9.51
C THR A 182 -1.26 12.11 10.62
N ASP A 183 -2.05 13.17 10.81
CA ASP A 183 -3.10 13.18 11.82
C ASP A 183 -4.20 12.14 11.52
N MET A 184 -4.66 12.09 10.27
CA MET A 184 -5.72 11.17 9.86
C MET A 184 -5.31 9.70 10.00
N MET A 185 -4.12 9.31 9.53
CA MET A 185 -3.72 7.91 9.54
C MET A 185 -3.62 7.33 10.96
N PHE A 186 -3.29 8.15 11.96
CA PHE A 186 -3.23 7.69 13.34
C PHE A 186 -4.59 7.33 13.95
N THR A 187 -5.71 7.73 13.35
CA THR A 187 -7.04 7.31 13.81
C THR A 187 -7.30 5.81 13.62
N VAL A 188 -6.44 5.12 12.84
CA VAL A 188 -6.47 3.65 12.72
C VAL A 188 -6.39 2.93 14.07
N ARG A 189 -5.78 3.56 15.08
CA ARG A 189 -5.70 3.02 16.46
C ARG A 189 -7.06 2.76 17.09
N GLU A 190 -8.08 3.49 16.65
CA GLU A 190 -9.42 3.50 17.22
C GLU A 190 -10.39 2.64 16.42
N THR A 191 -10.00 2.23 15.19
CA THR A 191 -10.84 1.41 14.32
C THR A 191 -11.05 0.00 14.88
N LYS A 192 -12.27 -0.50 14.72
CA LYS A 192 -12.70 -1.80 15.28
C LYS A 192 -13.10 -2.81 14.22
N SER A 193 -13.23 -2.39 12.97
CA SER A 193 -13.68 -3.23 11.86
C SER A 193 -13.04 -2.82 10.54
N THR A 194 -13.00 -3.73 9.58
CA THR A 194 -12.56 -3.48 8.21
C THR A 194 -13.38 -2.35 7.54
N VAL A 195 -14.68 -2.24 7.86
CA VAL A 195 -15.54 -1.16 7.35
C VAL A 195 -15.07 0.22 7.83
N GLU A 196 -14.66 0.33 9.11
CA GLU A 196 -14.13 1.57 9.66
C GLU A 196 -12.77 1.92 9.04
N VAL A 197 -11.93 0.92 8.83
CA VAL A 197 -10.63 1.08 8.13
C VAL A 197 -10.84 1.55 6.69
N LEU A 198 -11.73 0.93 5.94
CA LEU A 198 -12.07 1.36 4.57
C LEU A 198 -12.64 2.79 4.55
N THR A 199 -13.42 3.14 5.56
CA THR A 199 -13.95 4.51 5.69
C THR A 199 -12.82 5.52 5.90
N LEU A 200 -11.86 5.20 6.77
CA LEU A 200 -10.66 6.01 7.00
C LEU A 200 -9.82 6.13 5.73
N ALA A 201 -9.58 5.03 5.01
CA ALA A 201 -8.85 5.05 3.75
C ALA A 201 -9.52 5.95 2.70
N LYS A 202 -10.86 5.90 2.58
CA LYS A 202 -11.63 6.80 1.70
C LYS A 202 -11.50 8.27 2.10
N GLN A 203 -11.49 8.57 3.38
CA GLN A 203 -11.32 9.94 3.88
C GLN A 203 -9.92 10.47 3.56
N ILE A 204 -8.86 9.66 3.79
CA ILE A 204 -7.49 10.02 3.41
C ILE A 204 -7.39 10.25 1.91
N PHE A 205 -7.94 9.36 1.10
CA PHE A 205 -7.92 9.48 -0.36
C PHE A 205 -8.62 10.75 -0.83
N ALA A 206 -9.81 11.06 -0.31
CA ALA A 206 -10.54 12.26 -0.64
C ALA A 206 -9.77 13.54 -0.22
N MET A 207 -9.12 13.55 0.92
CA MET A 207 -8.27 14.64 1.37
C MET A 207 -7.10 14.87 0.41
N LEU A 208 -6.39 13.82 0.01
CA LEU A 208 -5.26 13.90 -0.93
C LEU A 208 -5.70 14.43 -2.31
N GLN A 209 -6.86 13.98 -2.81
CA GLN A 209 -7.43 14.48 -4.07
C GLN A 209 -7.77 15.97 -3.98
N HIS A 210 -8.39 16.41 -2.88
CA HIS A 210 -8.75 17.80 -2.68
C HIS A 210 -7.52 18.72 -2.64
N GLU A 211 -6.48 18.35 -1.89
CA GLU A 211 -5.24 19.12 -1.81
C GLU A 211 -4.53 19.22 -3.18
N SER A 212 -4.53 18.14 -3.96
CA SER A 212 -3.99 18.13 -5.32
C SER A 212 -4.73 19.09 -6.27
N GLN A 213 -6.08 19.15 -6.17
CA GLN A 213 -6.90 20.04 -7.00
C GLN A 213 -6.70 21.53 -6.64
N GLN A 214 -6.55 21.85 -5.36
CA GLN A 214 -6.30 23.23 -4.92
C GLN A 214 -4.98 23.78 -5.47
N GLN A 215 -3.96 22.96 -5.58
CA GLN A 215 -2.67 23.36 -6.13
C GLN A 215 -2.72 23.63 -7.64
N SER A 216 -3.67 23.01 -8.34
CA SER A 216 -3.86 23.16 -9.78
C SER A 216 -4.64 24.43 -10.17
N GLN A 217 -5.24 25.14 -9.20
CA GLN A 217 -5.93 26.40 -9.47
C GLN A 217 -4.92 27.57 -9.54
N PRO A 218 -4.96 28.42 -10.60
CA PRO A 218 -4.13 29.60 -10.65
C PRO A 218 -4.44 30.50 -9.45
N LYS A 219 -3.41 30.89 -8.69
CA LYS A 219 -3.57 31.91 -7.66
C LYS A 219 -4.23 33.13 -8.30
N PRO A 220 -5.29 33.72 -7.69
CA PRO A 220 -5.83 35.00 -8.15
C PRO A 220 -4.68 35.99 -8.17
N GLN A 221 -4.43 36.57 -9.35
CA GLN A 221 -3.51 37.69 -9.46
C GLN A 221 -4.02 38.80 -8.54
N PRO A 222 -3.13 39.47 -7.78
CA PRO A 222 -3.53 40.64 -7.07
C PRO A 222 -4.08 41.64 -8.10
N GLU A 223 -5.31 42.09 -7.95
CA GLU A 223 -5.84 43.19 -8.73
C GLU A 223 -4.88 44.37 -8.52
N GLU A 224 -4.11 44.70 -9.54
CA GLU A 224 -3.40 45.96 -9.60
C GLU A 224 -4.47 47.07 -9.52
N SER A 225 -4.48 47.73 -8.39
CA SER A 225 -5.27 48.93 -8.15
C SER A 225 -5.00 49.92 -9.30
N ALA A 226 -5.97 50.04 -10.21
CA ALA A 226 -5.96 51.05 -11.23
C ALA A 226 -5.96 52.42 -10.56
N GLY A 227 -4.78 53.03 -10.50
CA GLY A 227 -4.63 54.43 -10.15
C GLY A 227 -5.24 55.29 -11.26
N ASP A 228 -6.23 56.05 -10.86
CA ASP A 228 -6.86 57.13 -11.61
C ASP A 228 -5.81 58.14 -12.10
N GLY A 229 -5.73 58.36 -13.39
CA GLY A 229 -4.84 59.33 -14.01
C GLY A 229 -5.20 59.54 -15.48
N GLN A 230 -6.21 60.39 -15.75
CA GLN A 230 -6.33 61.16 -17.02
C GLN A 230 -5.28 62.28 -17.00
N PRO A 231 -4.90 62.96 -18.14
CA PRO A 231 -5.48 62.98 -19.47
C PRO A 231 -4.50 63.21 -20.66
N GLU A 232 -5.14 63.47 -21.76
CA GLU A 232 -4.78 64.30 -22.97
C GLU A 232 -4.13 63.65 -24.18
N SER A 233 -4.99 63.62 -25.16
CA SER A 233 -4.86 63.77 -26.59
C SER A 233 -3.48 64.06 -27.20
N ASP A 234 -3.05 63.25 -28.18
CA ASP A 234 -2.68 63.85 -29.48
C ASP A 234 -2.90 62.88 -30.66
N GLN A 235 -3.32 63.40 -31.75
CA GLN A 235 -3.69 62.81 -33.02
C GLN A 235 -2.45 62.38 -33.82
N GLY A 236 -2.49 61.21 -34.44
CA GLY A 236 -1.50 60.79 -35.42
C GLY A 236 -1.99 59.59 -36.23
N GLU A 237 -2.63 59.88 -37.37
CA GLU A 237 -2.96 58.93 -38.44
C GLU A 237 -1.70 58.27 -39.00
N SER A 238 -1.78 56.95 -39.21
CA SER A 238 -1.30 56.28 -40.44
C SER A 238 -1.65 54.78 -40.45
N GLN A 239 -2.45 54.39 -41.40
CA GLN A 239 -2.67 53.04 -41.91
C GLN A 239 -1.60 52.69 -42.96
N PRO A 240 -1.65 51.48 -43.58
CA PRO A 240 -1.45 50.10 -43.12
C PRO A 240 -0.29 49.46 -43.92
N ASP A 241 0.14 48.29 -43.54
CA ASP A 241 0.71 47.35 -44.53
C ASP A 241 0.47 45.89 -44.12
N GLU A 242 -0.10 45.18 -45.06
CA GLU A 242 -0.37 43.75 -45.08
C GLU A 242 0.95 42.96 -45.22
N ALA A 243 1.07 41.82 -44.55
CA ALA A 243 1.83 40.69 -45.06
C ALA A 243 1.33 39.39 -44.48
N GLU A 244 0.79 38.57 -45.34
CA GLU A 244 0.46 37.17 -45.21
C GLU A 244 1.69 36.33 -44.85
N GLY A 245 1.47 35.27 -44.06
CA GLY A 245 2.47 34.24 -43.78
C GLY A 245 1.82 32.99 -43.21
N SER A 246 1.31 32.19 -44.09
CA SER A 246 0.84 30.81 -43.84
C SER A 246 1.97 29.91 -43.32
N GLY A 247 1.66 29.12 -42.32
CA GLY A 247 2.55 28.05 -41.85
C GLY A 247 1.73 26.98 -41.09
N GLN A 248 1.18 26.06 -41.85
CA GLN A 248 0.59 24.83 -41.44
C GLN A 248 1.69 23.79 -41.16
N SER A 249 1.64 23.09 -40.04
CA SER A 249 2.14 21.69 -39.86
C SER A 249 1.66 21.17 -38.54
N ASP A 250 0.72 20.35 -38.60
CA ASP A 250 0.72 18.87 -38.59
C ASP A 250 0.80 18.25 -37.21
N ALA A 251 -0.26 17.54 -36.98
CA ALA A 251 -0.56 16.65 -35.87
C ALA A 251 0.47 15.53 -35.70
N ALA A 252 0.75 15.18 -34.46
CA ALA A 252 1.13 13.83 -34.10
C ALA A 252 0.45 13.47 -32.77
N GLN A 253 -0.63 12.74 -32.89
CA GLN A 253 -1.20 11.91 -31.85
C GLN A 253 -0.20 10.80 -31.55
N GLY A 254 0.13 10.62 -30.28
CA GLY A 254 0.87 9.49 -29.75
C GLY A 254 0.08 8.86 -28.61
N ASP A 255 -0.84 7.95 -28.99
CA ASP A 255 -1.44 7.00 -28.06
C ASP A 255 -0.38 6.04 -27.54
N GLY A 256 -0.15 6.06 -26.24
CA GLY A 256 0.73 5.14 -25.55
C GLY A 256 0.07 4.62 -24.28
N GLN A 257 -0.90 3.73 -24.43
CA GLN A 257 -1.47 2.94 -23.34
C GLN A 257 -0.51 1.80 -23.01
N PRO A 258 -0.05 1.61 -21.76
CA PRO A 258 0.58 0.36 -21.38
C PRO A 258 -0.48 -0.71 -21.17
N LYS A 259 -0.39 -1.74 -21.97
CA LYS A 259 -1.16 -2.98 -21.81
C LYS A 259 -0.70 -3.70 -20.56
N SER A 260 -1.59 -3.88 -19.60
CA SER A 260 -1.48 -4.86 -18.54
C SER A 260 -1.64 -6.25 -19.14
N ASP A 261 -0.55 -7.01 -19.13
CA ASP A 261 -0.51 -8.41 -19.55
C ASP A 261 -1.03 -9.28 -18.41
N HIS A 262 -2.30 -9.60 -18.44
CA HIS A 262 -2.89 -10.65 -17.61
C HIS A 262 -2.59 -11.99 -18.27
N GLY A 263 -1.50 -12.60 -17.82
CA GLY A 263 -1.21 -14.01 -18.11
C GLY A 263 -2.16 -14.92 -17.33
N ASP A 264 -3.23 -15.32 -17.99
CA ASP A 264 -4.13 -16.39 -17.58
C ASP A 264 -3.38 -17.71 -17.72
N SER A 265 -2.84 -18.22 -16.62
CA SER A 265 -2.26 -19.57 -16.56
C SER A 265 -3.25 -20.47 -15.85
N GLN A 266 -4.10 -21.12 -16.64
CA GLN A 266 -4.84 -22.31 -16.18
C GLN A 266 -3.84 -23.44 -15.86
N PRO A 267 -3.97 -24.11 -14.72
CA PRO A 267 -3.21 -25.33 -14.45
C PRO A 267 -3.82 -26.50 -15.24
N ASP A 268 -2.99 -27.16 -16.01
CA ASP A 268 -3.29 -28.43 -16.67
C ASP A 268 -3.62 -29.51 -15.63
N GLU A 269 -4.76 -30.13 -15.78
CA GLU A 269 -5.11 -31.38 -15.06
C GLU A 269 -4.22 -32.53 -15.58
N PRO A 270 -3.65 -33.38 -14.73
CA PRO A 270 -3.01 -34.62 -15.19
C PRO A 270 -4.09 -35.67 -15.43
N GLU A 271 -4.22 -36.06 -16.69
CA GLU A 271 -4.99 -37.23 -17.09
C GLU A 271 -4.47 -38.51 -16.41
N GLY A 272 -5.39 -39.18 -15.73
CA GLY A 272 -5.17 -40.51 -15.21
C GLY A 272 -5.03 -41.55 -16.35
N SER A 273 -3.96 -42.30 -16.34
CA SER A 273 -3.90 -43.58 -17.02
C SER A 273 -3.80 -44.69 -15.97
N GLY A 274 -4.84 -45.50 -15.98
CA GLY A 274 -4.91 -46.72 -15.22
C GLY A 274 -4.05 -47.82 -15.83
N GLU A 275 -4.12 -48.92 -15.13
CA GLU A 275 -3.83 -50.33 -15.46
C GLU A 275 -2.67 -50.99 -14.70
N SER A 276 -3.09 -51.97 -14.04
CA SER A 276 -2.57 -53.25 -13.60
C SER A 276 -2.22 -53.39 -12.14
#